data_7e23786a66b97eb0eff9775085dc21bd
#
_entry.id   7e23786a66b97eb0eff9775085dc21bd
#
_cell.length_a   1.000
_cell.length_b   1.000
_cell.length_c   1.000
_cell.angle_alpha   90.00
_cell.angle_beta   90.00
_cell.angle_gamma   90.00
#
_symmetry.space_group_name_H-M   'P 1'
#
loop_
_entity.id
_entity.type
_entity.pdbx_description
1 polymer ?
#
loop_
_entity_poly.entity_id
_entity_poly.type
_entity_poly.pdbx_seq_one_letter_code
_entity_poly.pdbx_strand_id
1 'polypeptide(L)' 'MIRIDLDVMLARRKMSVTELSSRVGITMANISILKNGKAKAIRIDTLDKICRALNCQPGDILEFDPTVAALEELDEAEK' A
#
# COMPACT_ATOMS: atom_id res chain seq x y z
N MET A 1 1.81 7.61 -11.92
CA MET A 1 2.28 7.41 -10.52
C MET A 1 1.67 6.15 -9.93
N ILE A 2 2.44 5.37 -9.24
CA ILE A 2 1.91 4.19 -8.55
C ILE A 2 1.27 4.63 -7.24
N ARG A 3 0.03 4.21 -7.02
CA ARG A 3 -0.75 4.53 -5.83
C ARG A 3 -0.95 3.26 -5.01
N ILE A 4 -0.87 3.38 -3.70
CA ILE A 4 -1.11 2.27 -2.78
C ILE A 4 -2.49 2.45 -2.18
N ASP A 5 -3.41 1.55 -2.53
CA ASP A 5 -4.82 1.60 -2.13
C ASP A 5 -5.13 0.65 -0.97
N LEU A 6 -4.23 0.57 0.00
CA LEU A 6 -4.42 -0.32 1.15
C LEU A 6 -5.64 0.06 1.97
N ASP A 7 -5.91 1.35 2.12
CA ASP A 7 -7.08 1.85 2.84
C ASP A 7 -8.38 1.35 2.23
N VAL A 8 -8.46 1.31 0.90
CA VAL A 8 -9.63 0.81 0.19
C VAL A 8 -9.84 -0.68 0.49
N MET A 9 -8.78 -1.47 0.46
CA MET A 9 -8.89 -2.90 0.72
C MET A 9 -9.22 -3.20 2.18
N LEU A 10 -8.67 -2.43 3.12
CA LEU A 10 -9.03 -2.56 4.52
C LEU A 10 -10.51 -2.30 4.73
N ALA A 11 -11.04 -1.25 4.09
CA ALA A 11 -12.46 -0.93 4.15
C ALA A 11 -13.32 -2.05 3.55
N ARG A 12 -12.91 -2.59 2.40
CA ARG A 12 -13.63 -3.69 1.73
C ARG A 12 -13.68 -4.95 2.58
N ARG A 13 -12.61 -5.25 3.29
CA ARG A 13 -12.52 -6.44 4.15
C ARG A 13 -12.99 -6.17 5.57
N LYS A 14 -13.38 -4.92 5.87
CA LYS A 14 -13.80 -4.51 7.22
C LYS A 14 -12.75 -4.86 8.25
N MET A 15 -11.50 -4.63 7.91
CA MET A 15 -10.35 -4.94 8.75
C MET A 15 -9.68 -3.65 9.19
N SER A 16 -9.32 -3.57 10.48
CA SER A 16 -8.62 -2.43 11.03
C SER A 16 -7.11 -2.54 10.80
N VAL A 17 -6.42 -1.41 10.92
CA VAL A 17 -4.95 -1.38 10.89
C VAL A 17 -4.39 -2.26 12.00
N THR A 18 -5.00 -2.23 13.18
CA THR A 18 -4.59 -3.05 14.32
C THR A 18 -4.66 -4.55 13.99
N GLU A 19 -5.77 -4.96 13.39
CA GLU A 19 -5.96 -6.37 13.03
C GLU A 19 -4.97 -6.79 11.95
N LEU A 20 -4.78 -5.98 10.93
CA LEU A 20 -3.83 -6.29 9.87
C LEU A 20 -2.40 -6.40 10.43
N SER A 21 -2.01 -5.44 11.26
CA SER A 21 -0.70 -5.44 11.93
C SER A 21 -0.46 -6.75 12.69
N SER A 22 -1.47 -7.18 13.43
CA SER A 22 -1.40 -8.42 14.20
C SER A 22 -1.23 -9.64 13.30
N ARG A 23 -1.97 -9.69 12.18
CA ARG A 23 -1.96 -10.84 11.28
C ARG A 23 -0.65 -10.98 10.50
N VAL A 24 -0.08 -9.85 10.08
CA VAL A 24 1.10 -9.87 9.21
C VAL A 24 2.42 -9.67 9.97
N GLY A 25 2.35 -9.33 11.25
CA GLY A 25 3.56 -9.11 12.04
C GLY A 25 4.32 -7.84 11.66
N ILE A 26 3.63 -6.85 11.14
CA ILE A 26 4.20 -5.55 10.77
C ILE A 26 3.66 -4.51 11.73
N THR A 27 4.48 -3.54 12.13
CA THR A 27 4.06 -2.52 13.08
C THR A 27 2.90 -1.69 12.53
N MET A 28 2.04 -1.20 13.42
CA MET A 28 0.95 -0.32 13.03
C MET A 28 1.45 0.94 12.34
N ALA A 29 2.60 1.46 12.76
CA ALA A 29 3.21 2.63 12.14
C ALA A 29 3.52 2.36 10.66
N ASN A 30 4.10 1.21 10.34
CA ASN A 30 4.41 0.84 8.96
C ASN A 30 3.16 0.61 8.14
N ILE A 31 2.14 -0.03 8.70
CA ILE A 31 0.86 -0.21 8.04
C ILE A 31 0.23 1.15 7.74
N SER A 32 0.29 2.09 8.68
CA SER A 32 -0.27 3.43 8.50
C SER A 32 0.43 4.20 7.39
N ILE A 33 1.75 4.05 7.28
CA ILE A 33 2.51 4.69 6.19
C ILE A 33 2.02 4.16 4.83
N LEU A 34 1.82 2.86 4.71
CA LEU A 34 1.29 2.24 3.50
C LEU A 34 -0.14 2.70 3.22
N LYS A 35 -0.98 2.70 4.26
CA LYS A 35 -2.39 3.10 4.15
C LYS A 35 -2.54 4.55 3.67
N ASN A 36 -1.67 5.43 4.15
CA ASN A 36 -1.76 6.86 3.82
C ASN A 36 -1.05 7.21 2.50
N GLY A 37 -0.54 6.23 1.80
CA GLY A 37 0.12 6.45 0.52
C GLY A 37 1.46 7.16 0.61
N LYS A 38 2.08 7.15 1.77
CA LYS A 38 3.36 7.85 1.99
C LYS A 38 4.58 6.96 1.79
N ALA A 39 4.36 5.67 1.57
CA ALA A 39 5.46 4.75 1.35
C ALA A 39 6.06 4.97 -0.04
N LYS A 40 7.39 5.01 -0.10
CA LYS A 40 8.13 5.12 -1.37
C LYS A 40 8.48 3.75 -1.93
N ALA A 41 8.38 2.72 -1.11
CA ALA A 41 8.70 1.36 -1.50
C ALA A 41 7.92 0.39 -0.63
N ILE A 42 7.69 -0.81 -1.15
CA ILE A 42 7.12 -1.90 -0.39
C ILE A 42 7.90 -3.16 -0.76
N ARG A 43 8.25 -3.94 0.24
CA ARG A 43 8.96 -5.20 0.01
C ARG A 43 7.97 -6.22 -0.54
N ILE A 44 8.47 -7.09 -1.40
CA ILE A 44 7.63 -8.13 -2.01
C ILE A 44 7.09 -9.08 -0.94
N ASP A 45 7.89 -9.44 0.05
CA ASP A 45 7.43 -10.32 1.12
C ASP A 45 6.36 -9.66 1.99
N THR A 46 6.46 -8.36 2.22
CA THR A 46 5.44 -7.58 2.91
C THR A 46 4.13 -7.59 2.12
N LEU A 47 4.22 -7.32 0.82
CA LEU A 47 3.07 -7.35 -0.07
C LEU A 47 2.41 -8.71 -0.08
N ASP A 48 3.22 -9.78 -0.11
CA ASP A 48 2.71 -11.15 -0.08
C ASP A 48 1.90 -11.42 1.19
N LYS A 49 2.42 -11.01 2.34
CA LYS A 49 1.73 -11.19 3.62
C LYS A 49 0.42 -10.42 3.68
N ILE A 50 0.42 -9.19 3.18
CA ILE A 50 -0.78 -8.36 3.14
C ILE A 50 -1.83 -8.98 2.23
N CYS A 51 -1.43 -9.45 1.05
CA CYS A 51 -2.35 -10.10 0.13
C CYS A 51 -2.96 -11.36 0.73
N ARG A 52 -2.17 -12.14 1.47
CA ARG A 52 -2.68 -13.32 2.16
C ARG A 52 -3.69 -12.96 3.24
N ALA A 53 -3.39 -11.95 4.04
CA ALA A 53 -4.27 -11.52 5.13
C ALA A 53 -5.58 -10.96 4.62
N LEU A 54 -5.54 -10.21 3.52
CA LEU A 54 -6.71 -9.58 2.93
C LEU A 54 -7.38 -10.43 1.84
N ASN A 55 -6.77 -11.57 1.51
CA ASN A 55 -7.25 -12.46 0.46
C ASN A 55 -7.51 -11.67 -0.84
N CYS A 56 -6.47 -11.01 -1.32
CA CYS A 56 -6.55 -10.18 -2.52
C CYS A 56 -5.28 -10.32 -3.36
N GLN A 57 -5.32 -9.71 -4.53
CA GLN A 57 -4.18 -9.68 -5.44
C GLN A 57 -3.40 -8.38 -5.27
N PRO A 58 -2.10 -8.35 -5.63
CA PRO A 58 -1.33 -7.10 -5.58
C PRO A 58 -1.98 -5.97 -6.37
N GLY A 59 -2.63 -6.27 -7.49
CA GLY A 59 -3.35 -5.28 -8.28
C GLY A 59 -4.55 -4.65 -7.58
N ASP A 60 -5.01 -5.25 -6.49
CA ASP A 60 -6.06 -4.67 -5.66
C ASP A 60 -5.51 -3.62 -4.70
N ILE A 61 -4.21 -3.66 -4.45
CA ILE A 61 -3.52 -2.77 -3.51
C ILE A 61 -2.72 -1.71 -4.24
N LEU A 62 -2.07 -2.08 -5.34
CA LEU A 62 -1.22 -1.20 -6.13
C LEU A 62 -1.92 -0.84 -7.44
N GLU A 63 -1.93 0.45 -7.76
CA GLU A 63 -2.59 0.93 -8.97
C GLU A 63 -1.73 2.00 -9.63
N PHE A 64 -1.65 1.96 -10.95
CA PHE A 64 -1.01 3.02 -11.70
C PHE A 64 -2.04 4.10 -12.03
N ASP A 65 -1.76 5.32 -11.61
CA ASP A 65 -2.63 6.45 -11.88
C ASP A 65 -1.92 7.43 -12.84
N PRO A 66 -2.33 7.46 -14.11
CA PRO A 66 -1.69 8.33 -15.09
C PRO A 66 -2.13 9.79 -14.99
N THR A 67 -3.16 10.08 -14.20
CA THR A 67 -3.72 11.43 -14.11
C THR A 67 -3.00 12.32 -13.11
N VAL A 68 -2.26 11.72 -12.17
CA VAL A 68 -1.48 12.48 -11.20
C VAL A 68 -0.29 13.10 -11.89
N ALA A 69 0.16 14.28 -11.41
CA ALA A 69 1.29 15.02 -11.98
C ALA A 69 2.62 14.30 -11.73
N ALA A 70 2.70 13.05 -12.17
CA ALA A 70 3.83 12.17 -11.92
C ALA A 70 5.08 12.58 -12.68
N LEU A 71 4.92 13.27 -13.82
CA LEU A 71 6.04 13.71 -14.62
C LEU A 71 6.93 14.68 -13.86
N GLU A 72 6.34 15.58 -13.10
CA GLU A 72 7.10 16.51 -12.28
C GLU A 72 7.86 15.78 -11.18
N GLU A 73 7.22 14.81 -10.57
CA GLU A 73 7.84 14.01 -9.52
C GLU A 73 8.97 13.16 -10.07
N LEU A 74 8.79 12.59 -11.27
CA LEU A 74 9.83 11.81 -11.92
C LEU A 74 11.04 12.67 -12.26
N ASP A 75 10.82 13.87 -12.75
CA ASP A 75 11.90 14.81 -13.05
C ASP A 75 12.71 15.12 -11.80
N GLU A 76 12.04 15.36 -10.69
CA GLU A 76 12.70 15.58 -9.42
C GLU A 76 13.49 14.37 -8.97
N ALA A 77 12.94 13.18 -9.14
CA ALA A 77 13.60 11.94 -8.73
C ALA A 77 14.87 11.67 -9.55
N GLU A 78 14.91 12.12 -10.78
CA GLU A 78 16.06 11.92 -11.67
C GLU A 78 17.17 12.94 -11.45
N LYS A 79 16.88 14.02 -10.79
CA LYS A 79 17.87 15.04 -10.48
C LYS A 79 18.73 14.68 -9.30
#